data_59dcb0f87346711f34f47e9ff3b6d1d2
#
_entry.id   59dcb0f87346711f34f47e9ff3b6d1d2
#
_cell.length_a   1.000
_cell.length_b   1.000
_cell.length_c   1.000
_cell.angle_alpha   90.00
_cell.angle_beta   90.00
_cell.angle_gamma   90.00
#
_symmetry.space_group_name_H-M   'P 1'
#
loop_
_entity.id
_entity.type
_entity.pdbx_description
1 polymer ?
#
loop_
_entity_poly.entity_id
_entity_poly.type
_entity_poly.pdbx_seq_one_letter_code
_entity_poly.pdbx_strand_id
1 'polypeptide(L)'
;MEWRDYGENWEEWLPIIVESRRLFGKMTGASLGEIACVPNVSTGLTALASSIRYKPKGNIVISDLNFPTNIYIWHLQQKRGRADEVRLLHRNDNGIIPLEEWEKNIDDDTTLVSVDYASWNNGSREKIRDIARIAHEHNAFVIGDCFHALGVYPVNVQQDGVDALACGMYKWLQGPHGAAYLYTRRDKLGDLDPNYIGWHGVKDSVVNRHSHNQDMFGTPFNLEEAEPAADATRFEGGSWGVISVVGAKAALEWALKDDQADRYHHVIKVTDHLVDGLKRKGRTILTPLNSDRRSGIIVFEDPDPAGTFNKLKSLNITVASRVKAIRVSAHYYNTEEEVDKLLAAL
;
A
#
# COMPACT_ATOMS: atom_id res chain seq x y z
N MET A 1 0.35 26.07 15.61
CA MET A 1 0.59 26.95 14.46
C MET A 1 -0.50 28.00 14.42
N GLU A 2 -0.16 29.24 14.59
CA GLU A 2 -1.12 30.33 14.61
C GLU A 2 -1.23 30.94 13.21
N TRP A 3 -2.22 30.49 12.44
CA TRP A 3 -2.49 30.99 11.08
C TRP A 3 -2.59 32.50 10.98
N ARG A 4 -3.11 33.12 12.05
CA ARG A 4 -3.24 34.58 12.13
C ARG A 4 -1.89 35.30 12.05
N ASP A 5 -0.84 34.70 12.63
CA ASP A 5 0.44 35.37 12.83
C ASP A 5 1.45 35.01 11.73
N TYR A 6 1.34 33.81 11.14
CA TYR A 6 2.32 33.27 10.19
C TYR A 6 1.74 32.94 8.81
N GLY A 7 0.41 32.81 8.68
CA GLY A 7 -0.19 32.40 7.41
C GLY A 7 0.33 31.06 6.90
N GLU A 8 0.68 30.97 5.65
CA GLU A 8 1.32 29.80 5.04
C GLU A 8 2.84 29.83 5.31
N ASN A 9 3.34 28.89 6.12
CA ASN A 9 4.76 28.80 6.47
C ASN A 9 5.47 27.69 5.69
N TRP A 10 5.71 27.92 4.40
CA TRP A 10 6.34 26.96 3.51
C TRP A 10 7.78 26.62 3.92
N GLU A 11 8.51 27.55 4.52
CA GLU A 11 9.89 27.30 4.97
C GLU A 11 9.95 26.23 6.06
N GLU A 12 8.93 26.14 6.92
CA GLU A 12 8.82 25.08 7.92
C GLU A 12 8.15 23.81 7.39
N TRP A 13 7.19 23.93 6.47
CA TRP A 13 6.41 22.79 6.00
C TRP A 13 7.17 21.91 5.00
N LEU A 14 7.92 22.51 4.09
CA LEU A 14 8.65 21.75 3.07
C LEU A 14 9.68 20.79 3.68
N PRO A 15 10.49 21.16 4.69
CA PRO A 15 11.38 20.21 5.37
C PRO A 15 10.62 19.03 5.98
N ILE A 16 9.42 19.24 6.53
CA ILE A 16 8.60 18.16 7.10
C ILE A 16 8.14 17.19 6.02
N ILE A 17 7.72 17.71 4.86
CA ILE A 17 7.28 16.88 3.72
C ILE A 17 8.45 16.05 3.18
N VAL A 18 9.60 16.67 2.97
CA VAL A 18 10.83 15.98 2.51
C VAL A 18 11.25 14.91 3.52
N GLU A 19 11.25 15.25 4.80
CA GLU A 19 11.62 14.30 5.86
C GLU A 19 10.63 13.12 5.94
N SER A 20 9.33 13.35 5.80
CA SER A 20 8.34 12.28 5.80
C SER A 20 8.56 11.28 4.66
N ARG A 21 8.92 11.76 3.45
CA ARG A 21 9.31 10.90 2.31
C ARG A 21 10.58 10.11 2.63
N ARG A 22 11.57 10.75 3.24
CA ARG A 22 12.83 10.10 3.63
C ARG A 22 12.60 8.97 4.64
N LEU A 23 11.73 9.21 5.63
CA LEU A 23 11.37 8.19 6.64
C LEU A 23 10.61 7.01 6.02
N PHE A 24 9.69 7.29 5.09
CA PHE A 24 9.01 6.23 4.34
C PHE A 24 10.00 5.42 3.50
N GLY A 25 10.92 6.11 2.81
CA GLY A 25 12.01 5.46 2.07
C GLY A 25 12.87 4.57 2.97
N LYS A 26 13.27 5.05 4.16
CA LYS A 26 14.00 4.26 5.15
C LYS A 26 13.24 3.00 5.57
N MET A 27 11.92 3.10 5.71
CA MET A 27 11.08 1.98 6.12
C MET A 27 10.90 0.92 5.02
N THR A 28 11.00 1.32 3.75
CA THR A 28 10.76 0.45 2.58
C THR A 28 12.02 0.09 1.78
N GLY A 29 13.18 0.63 2.17
CA GLY A 29 14.44 0.43 1.43
C GLY A 29 14.55 1.27 0.16
N ALA A 30 13.74 2.35 0.03
CA ALA A 30 13.75 3.24 -1.12
C ALA A 30 14.56 4.52 -0.87
N SER A 31 15.07 5.14 -1.95
CA SER A 31 15.73 6.45 -1.91
C SER A 31 14.73 7.59 -1.94
N LEU A 32 15.09 8.76 -1.40
CA LEU A 32 14.22 9.93 -1.32
C LEU A 32 13.59 10.31 -2.68
N GLY A 33 14.38 10.32 -3.76
CA GLY A 33 13.91 10.67 -5.12
C GLY A 33 13.00 9.61 -5.77
N GLU A 34 12.77 8.48 -5.10
CA GLU A 34 11.85 7.43 -5.54
C GLU A 34 10.48 7.51 -4.85
N ILE A 35 10.30 8.47 -3.92
CA ILE A 35 9.08 8.60 -3.10
C ILE A 35 8.35 9.89 -3.42
N ALA A 36 7.06 9.77 -3.72
CA ALA A 36 6.11 10.87 -3.77
C ALA A 36 5.14 10.81 -2.58
N CYS A 37 4.79 11.97 -2.03
CA CYS A 37 3.71 12.11 -1.06
C CYS A 37 2.41 12.44 -1.79
N VAL A 38 1.40 11.59 -1.64
CA VAL A 38 0.10 11.71 -2.32
C VAL A 38 -1.04 11.74 -1.29
N PRO A 39 -2.22 12.29 -1.61
CA PRO A 39 -3.32 12.40 -0.66
C PRO A 39 -3.83 11.05 -0.13
N ASN A 40 -3.81 10.03 -0.96
CA ASN A 40 -4.22 8.66 -0.65
C ASN A 40 -3.73 7.69 -1.71
N VAL A 41 -3.76 6.38 -1.39
CA VAL A 41 -3.32 5.30 -2.28
C VAL A 41 -4.07 5.32 -3.62
N SER A 42 -5.38 5.55 -3.61
CA SER A 42 -6.19 5.56 -4.83
C SER A 42 -5.75 6.65 -5.81
N THR A 43 -5.43 7.85 -5.30
CA THR A 43 -4.91 8.96 -6.12
C THR A 43 -3.55 8.59 -6.69
N GLY A 44 -2.63 8.08 -5.86
CA GLY A 44 -1.29 7.68 -6.31
C GLY A 44 -1.33 6.58 -7.39
N LEU A 45 -2.11 5.52 -7.16
CA LEU A 45 -2.27 4.43 -8.12
C LEU A 45 -2.98 4.88 -9.41
N THR A 46 -3.94 5.80 -9.32
CA THR A 46 -4.60 6.36 -10.53
C THR A 46 -3.63 7.23 -11.34
N ALA A 47 -2.83 8.04 -10.67
CA ALA A 47 -1.78 8.83 -11.33
C ALA A 47 -0.77 7.92 -12.03
N LEU A 48 -0.29 6.88 -11.34
CA LEU A 48 0.62 5.88 -11.91
C LEU A 48 -0.02 5.14 -13.08
N ALA A 49 -1.25 4.63 -12.94
CA ALA A 49 -1.97 3.92 -14.00
C ALA A 49 -2.17 4.79 -15.25
N SER A 50 -2.33 6.10 -15.06
CA SER A 50 -2.44 7.04 -16.18
C SER A 50 -1.12 7.31 -16.89
N SER A 51 0.00 7.04 -16.24
CA SER A 51 1.37 7.35 -16.71
C SER A 51 2.03 6.20 -17.43
N ILE A 52 1.57 4.97 -17.22
CA ILE A 52 2.15 3.76 -17.81
C ILE A 52 1.94 3.75 -19.32
N ARG A 53 2.97 3.42 -20.07
CA ARG A 53 2.89 3.12 -21.51
C ARG A 53 2.47 1.66 -21.68
N TYR A 54 1.22 1.47 -22.07
CA TYR A 54 0.66 0.14 -22.26
C TYR A 54 1.17 -0.50 -23.54
N LYS A 55 1.47 -1.79 -23.51
CA LYS A 55 1.82 -2.58 -24.69
C LYS A 55 0.62 -2.61 -25.66
N PRO A 56 0.83 -2.53 -26.97
CA PRO A 56 -0.24 -2.74 -27.94
C PRO A 56 -0.89 -4.10 -27.74
N LYS A 57 -2.21 -4.15 -27.60
CA LYS A 57 -2.98 -5.36 -27.25
C LYS A 57 -2.57 -6.03 -25.94
N GLY A 58 -1.95 -5.25 -25.05
CA GLY A 58 -1.42 -5.75 -23.79
C GLY A 58 -2.51 -6.07 -22.78
N ASN A 59 -2.17 -6.98 -21.88
CA ASN A 59 -3.02 -7.35 -20.75
C ASN A 59 -2.48 -6.82 -19.42
N ILE A 60 -3.36 -6.87 -18.41
CA ILE A 60 -3.05 -6.54 -17.00
C ILE A 60 -3.41 -7.76 -16.17
N VAL A 61 -2.52 -8.21 -15.28
CA VAL A 61 -2.78 -9.34 -14.39
C VAL A 61 -2.99 -8.86 -12.96
N ILE A 62 -4.12 -9.24 -12.39
CA ILE A 62 -4.54 -8.92 -11.01
C ILE A 62 -5.15 -10.15 -10.34
N SER A 63 -5.50 -10.06 -9.05
CA SER A 63 -6.17 -11.15 -8.35
C SER A 63 -7.40 -10.68 -7.56
N ASP A 64 -8.28 -11.61 -7.19
CA ASP A 64 -9.43 -11.36 -6.31
C ASP A 64 -9.01 -11.12 -4.85
N LEU A 65 -7.72 -11.21 -4.55
CA LEU A 65 -7.11 -10.85 -3.27
C LEU A 65 -6.74 -9.37 -3.21
N ASN A 66 -6.68 -8.68 -4.35
CA ASN A 66 -6.43 -7.24 -4.39
C ASN A 66 -7.56 -6.44 -3.71
N PHE A 67 -7.19 -5.28 -3.16
CA PHE A 67 -8.19 -4.34 -2.67
C PHE A 67 -9.06 -3.82 -3.83
N PRO A 68 -10.37 -3.63 -3.64
CA PRO A 68 -11.29 -3.25 -4.72
C PRO A 68 -10.85 -2.05 -5.56
N THR A 69 -10.21 -1.04 -4.96
CA THR A 69 -9.68 0.11 -5.70
C THR A 69 -8.68 -0.33 -6.77
N ASN A 70 -7.77 -1.26 -6.46
CA ASN A 70 -6.78 -1.77 -7.41
C ASN A 70 -7.47 -2.48 -8.58
N ILE A 71 -8.50 -3.28 -8.29
CA ILE A 71 -9.30 -3.96 -9.31
C ILE A 71 -10.00 -2.93 -10.21
N TYR A 72 -10.66 -1.93 -9.63
CA TYR A 72 -11.43 -0.91 -10.37
C TYR A 72 -10.55 -0.03 -11.26
N ILE A 73 -9.37 0.37 -10.78
CA ILE A 73 -8.42 1.18 -11.54
C ILE A 73 -8.03 0.46 -12.83
N TRP A 74 -7.72 -0.84 -12.77
CA TRP A 74 -7.25 -1.61 -13.93
C TRP A 74 -8.38 -1.91 -14.92
N HIS A 75 -9.57 -2.28 -14.46
CA HIS A 75 -10.74 -2.39 -15.34
C HIS A 75 -11.09 -1.06 -16.01
N LEU A 76 -10.85 0.08 -15.34
CA LEU A 76 -11.04 1.39 -15.97
C LEU A 76 -10.02 1.63 -17.09
N GLN A 77 -8.76 1.16 -16.97
CA GLN A 77 -7.79 1.27 -18.06
C GLN A 77 -8.22 0.42 -19.26
N GLN A 78 -8.71 -0.80 -19.04
CA GLN A 78 -9.30 -1.62 -20.09
C GLN A 78 -10.48 -0.92 -20.77
N LYS A 79 -11.42 -0.40 -19.98
CA LYS A 79 -12.58 0.33 -20.54
C LYS A 79 -12.18 1.57 -21.37
N ARG A 80 -11.04 2.17 -21.08
CA ARG A 80 -10.47 3.30 -21.83
C ARG A 80 -9.66 2.88 -23.06
N GLY A 81 -9.59 1.58 -23.36
CA GLY A 81 -8.84 1.03 -24.49
C GLY A 81 -7.32 1.12 -24.33
N ARG A 82 -6.81 1.26 -23.10
CA ARG A 82 -5.36 1.27 -22.82
C ARG A 82 -4.81 -0.15 -22.69
N ALA A 83 -5.60 -1.08 -22.20
CA ALA A 83 -5.31 -2.50 -22.17
C ALA A 83 -6.45 -3.25 -22.84
N ASP A 84 -6.13 -4.33 -23.56
CA ASP A 84 -7.13 -5.15 -24.23
C ASP A 84 -7.84 -6.06 -23.22
N GLU A 85 -7.11 -6.55 -22.23
CA GLU A 85 -7.61 -7.53 -21.27
C GLU A 85 -7.16 -7.21 -19.83
N VAL A 86 -8.02 -7.51 -18.86
CA VAL A 86 -7.66 -7.64 -17.44
C VAL A 86 -7.88 -9.10 -17.05
N ARG A 87 -6.81 -9.82 -16.75
CA ARG A 87 -6.81 -11.18 -16.26
C ARG A 87 -6.95 -11.19 -14.74
N LEU A 88 -8.13 -11.59 -14.27
CA LEU A 88 -8.42 -11.68 -12.83
C LEU A 88 -8.17 -13.12 -12.36
N LEU A 89 -7.10 -13.31 -11.60
CA LEU A 89 -6.80 -14.59 -10.96
C LEU A 89 -7.69 -14.80 -9.75
N HIS A 90 -8.12 -16.04 -9.54
CA HIS A 90 -8.96 -16.42 -8.41
C HIS A 90 -8.20 -17.29 -7.41
N ARG A 91 -8.34 -16.97 -6.13
CA ARG A 91 -7.78 -17.79 -5.06
C ARG A 91 -8.39 -19.19 -5.06
N ASN A 92 -7.57 -20.17 -4.70
CA ASN A 92 -8.01 -21.56 -4.51
C ASN A 92 -8.72 -21.74 -3.14
N ASP A 93 -9.13 -22.97 -2.84
CA ASP A 93 -9.82 -23.33 -1.58
C ASP A 93 -8.95 -23.09 -0.33
N ASN A 94 -7.62 -23.01 -0.47
CA ASN A 94 -6.71 -22.63 0.61
C ASN A 94 -6.59 -21.12 0.81
N GLY A 95 -7.33 -20.31 0.06
CA GLY A 95 -7.38 -18.86 0.16
C GLY A 95 -6.15 -18.14 -0.42
N ILE A 96 -5.38 -18.77 -1.28
CA ILE A 96 -4.17 -18.21 -1.93
C ILE A 96 -4.27 -18.30 -3.45
N ILE A 97 -3.50 -17.45 -4.14
CA ILE A 97 -3.19 -17.65 -5.55
C ILE A 97 -1.89 -18.50 -5.62
N PRO A 98 -1.94 -19.72 -6.19
CA PRO A 98 -0.73 -20.51 -6.45
C PRO A 98 0.22 -19.77 -7.39
N LEU A 99 1.54 -19.95 -7.24
CA LEU A 99 2.52 -19.27 -8.09
C LEU A 99 2.37 -19.68 -9.56
N GLU A 100 1.97 -20.91 -9.81
CA GLU A 100 1.71 -21.48 -11.13
C GLU A 100 0.57 -20.74 -11.86
N GLU A 101 -0.39 -20.16 -11.12
CA GLU A 101 -1.45 -19.35 -11.75
C GLU A 101 -0.90 -18.00 -12.21
N TRP A 102 0.06 -17.42 -11.48
CA TRP A 102 0.77 -16.24 -11.96
C TRP A 102 1.62 -16.56 -13.20
N GLU A 103 2.41 -17.63 -13.17
CA GLU A 103 3.25 -18.08 -14.30
C GLU A 103 2.43 -18.34 -15.57
N LYS A 104 1.25 -18.95 -15.44
CA LYS A 104 0.36 -19.27 -16.57
C LYS A 104 -0.27 -18.03 -17.20
N ASN A 105 -0.50 -16.98 -16.41
CA ASN A 105 -1.27 -15.81 -16.85
C ASN A 105 -0.41 -14.58 -17.17
N ILE A 106 0.87 -14.60 -16.83
CA ILE A 106 1.84 -13.55 -17.19
C ILE A 106 2.57 -14.02 -18.45
N ASP A 107 2.55 -13.20 -19.49
CA ASP A 107 3.16 -13.48 -20.79
C ASP A 107 3.79 -12.22 -21.41
N ASP A 108 4.34 -12.34 -22.63
CA ASP A 108 5.03 -11.23 -23.32
C ASP A 108 4.10 -10.06 -23.66
N ASP A 109 2.79 -10.28 -23.70
CA ASP A 109 1.79 -9.23 -23.88
C ASP A 109 1.39 -8.57 -22.54
N THR A 110 1.83 -9.09 -21.41
CA THR A 110 1.54 -8.50 -20.10
C THR A 110 2.23 -7.14 -19.95
N THR A 111 1.45 -6.08 -19.82
CA THR A 111 1.95 -4.72 -19.54
C THR A 111 2.34 -4.57 -18.09
N LEU A 112 1.46 -5.01 -17.19
CA LEU A 112 1.72 -4.89 -15.75
C LEU A 112 1.02 -6.00 -14.94
N VAL A 113 1.59 -6.22 -13.76
CA VAL A 113 1.03 -7.05 -12.69
C VAL A 113 0.77 -6.15 -11.48
N SER A 114 -0.44 -6.19 -10.93
CA SER A 114 -0.77 -5.47 -9.69
C SER A 114 -1.10 -6.46 -8.57
N VAL A 115 -0.40 -6.36 -7.46
CA VAL A 115 -0.46 -7.34 -6.36
C VAL A 115 -0.45 -6.66 -5.00
N ASP A 116 -1.33 -7.11 -4.09
CA ASP A 116 -1.34 -6.67 -2.71
C ASP A 116 -0.39 -7.54 -1.86
N TYR A 117 0.45 -6.93 -1.03
CA TYR A 117 1.35 -7.65 -0.12
C TYR A 117 0.59 -8.53 0.88
N ALA A 118 -0.54 -8.02 1.34
CA ALA A 118 -1.44 -8.74 2.22
C ALA A 118 -2.89 -8.44 1.86
N SER A 119 -3.69 -9.48 1.68
CA SER A 119 -5.10 -9.34 1.30
C SER A 119 -5.94 -8.74 2.43
N TRP A 120 -6.72 -7.73 2.09
CA TRP A 120 -7.75 -7.14 2.97
C TRP A 120 -8.90 -8.09 3.26
N ASN A 121 -9.11 -9.08 2.38
CA ASN A 121 -10.25 -9.98 2.38
C ASN A 121 -10.06 -11.13 3.38
N ASN A 122 -9.00 -11.92 3.21
CA ASN A 122 -8.75 -13.10 4.01
C ASN A 122 -7.39 -13.11 4.74
N GLY A 123 -6.59 -12.05 4.62
CA GLY A 123 -5.30 -11.94 5.29
C GLY A 123 -4.17 -12.76 4.66
N SER A 124 -4.38 -13.37 3.49
CA SER A 124 -3.30 -14.05 2.76
C SER A 124 -2.18 -13.10 2.39
N ARG A 125 -0.95 -13.62 2.29
CA ARG A 125 0.22 -12.92 1.80
C ARG A 125 0.66 -13.49 0.47
N GLU A 126 0.99 -12.59 -0.47
CA GLU A 126 1.52 -12.98 -1.76
C GLU A 126 3.04 -13.13 -1.75
N LYS A 127 3.56 -13.99 -2.62
CA LYS A 127 5.01 -14.18 -2.85
C LYS A 127 5.55 -13.12 -3.80
N ILE A 128 5.60 -11.87 -3.33
CA ILE A 128 5.88 -10.68 -4.15
C ILE A 128 7.15 -10.85 -4.99
N ARG A 129 8.26 -11.30 -4.39
CA ARG A 129 9.54 -11.48 -5.09
C ARG A 129 9.43 -12.49 -6.25
N ASP A 130 8.75 -13.61 -6.04
CA ASP A 130 8.58 -14.63 -7.06
C ASP A 130 7.70 -14.11 -8.20
N ILE A 131 6.60 -13.41 -7.86
CA ILE A 131 5.70 -12.79 -8.84
C ILE A 131 6.44 -11.71 -9.63
N ALA A 132 7.24 -10.86 -8.97
CA ALA A 132 8.02 -9.83 -9.62
C ALA A 132 9.06 -10.42 -10.59
N ARG A 133 9.74 -11.51 -10.18
CA ARG A 133 10.67 -12.22 -11.07
C ARG A 133 9.97 -12.72 -12.34
N ILE A 134 8.82 -13.41 -12.20
CA ILE A 134 8.05 -13.92 -13.34
C ILE A 134 7.62 -12.75 -14.24
N ALA A 135 7.09 -11.68 -13.68
CA ALA A 135 6.68 -10.51 -14.45
C ALA A 135 7.82 -9.86 -15.23
N HIS A 136 9.00 -9.74 -14.61
CA HIS A 136 10.17 -9.16 -15.26
C HIS A 136 10.77 -10.04 -16.37
N GLU A 137 10.62 -11.36 -16.32
CA GLU A 137 10.99 -12.27 -17.42
C GLU A 137 10.21 -11.95 -18.70
N HIS A 138 9.01 -11.35 -18.56
CA HIS A 138 8.14 -10.90 -19.65
C HIS A 138 8.15 -9.37 -19.85
N ASN A 139 9.08 -8.64 -19.23
CA ASN A 139 9.14 -7.18 -19.26
C ASN A 139 7.81 -6.51 -18.83
N ALA A 140 7.09 -7.11 -17.90
CA ALA A 140 5.90 -6.54 -17.29
C ALA A 140 6.26 -5.67 -16.09
N PHE A 141 5.55 -4.56 -15.89
CA PHE A 141 5.72 -3.64 -14.76
C PHE A 141 5.03 -4.19 -13.51
N VAL A 142 5.65 -4.13 -12.34
CA VAL A 142 5.12 -4.70 -11.10
C VAL A 142 4.74 -3.61 -10.11
N ILE A 143 3.47 -3.60 -9.71
CA ILE A 143 2.91 -2.65 -8.77
C ILE A 143 2.47 -3.38 -7.50
N GLY A 144 3.06 -2.99 -6.36
CA GLY A 144 2.69 -3.49 -5.05
C GLY A 144 1.75 -2.53 -4.30
N ASP A 145 0.75 -3.07 -3.61
CA ASP A 145 0.01 -2.35 -2.57
C ASP A 145 0.36 -2.97 -1.21
N CYS A 146 1.04 -2.20 -0.36
CA CYS A 146 1.44 -2.67 0.96
C CYS A 146 0.61 -2.06 2.11
N PHE A 147 -0.55 -1.49 1.82
CA PHE A 147 -1.38 -0.81 2.81
C PHE A 147 -1.86 -1.73 3.94
N HIS A 148 -1.98 -3.05 3.69
CA HIS A 148 -2.31 -4.05 4.70
C HIS A 148 -1.08 -4.81 5.24
N ALA A 149 0.13 -4.35 4.93
CA ALA A 149 1.37 -4.99 5.30
C ALA A 149 2.34 -4.08 6.07
N LEU A 150 2.69 -2.92 5.50
CA LEU A 150 3.70 -2.02 6.06
C LEU A 150 3.30 -1.51 7.45
N GLY A 151 4.23 -1.60 8.39
CA GLY A 151 4.02 -1.28 9.81
C GLY A 151 3.95 -2.51 10.71
N VAL A 152 3.64 -3.68 10.13
CA VAL A 152 3.60 -4.98 10.81
C VAL A 152 4.49 -6.00 10.10
N TYR A 153 4.49 -5.97 8.77
CA TYR A 153 5.26 -6.90 7.94
C TYR A 153 6.42 -6.16 7.26
N PRO A 154 7.63 -6.75 7.24
CA PRO A 154 8.78 -6.15 6.55
C PRO A 154 8.52 -6.03 5.05
N VAL A 155 8.71 -4.82 4.51
CA VAL A 155 8.64 -4.51 3.09
C VAL A 155 9.96 -3.90 2.66
N ASN A 156 10.58 -4.44 1.62
CA ASN A 156 11.81 -3.90 1.04
C ASN A 156 11.73 -3.92 -0.48
N VAL A 157 11.49 -2.77 -1.09
CA VAL A 157 11.25 -2.64 -2.52
C VAL A 157 12.38 -3.17 -3.39
N GLN A 158 13.63 -3.09 -2.92
CA GLN A 158 14.80 -3.60 -3.65
C GLN A 158 14.85 -5.13 -3.64
N GLN A 159 14.52 -5.75 -2.50
CA GLN A 159 14.50 -7.21 -2.37
C GLN A 159 13.26 -7.82 -3.00
N ASP A 160 12.12 -7.12 -2.91
CA ASP A 160 10.84 -7.56 -3.43
C ASP A 160 10.74 -7.42 -4.95
N GLY A 161 11.55 -6.52 -5.53
CA GLY A 161 11.65 -6.33 -6.98
C GLY A 161 10.47 -5.61 -7.60
N VAL A 162 9.65 -4.89 -6.80
CA VAL A 162 8.54 -4.11 -7.36
C VAL A 162 9.03 -2.85 -8.05
N ASP A 163 8.38 -2.46 -9.14
CA ASP A 163 8.69 -1.24 -9.89
C ASP A 163 7.98 -0.01 -9.29
N ALA A 164 6.84 -0.23 -8.66
CA ALA A 164 6.14 0.78 -7.87
C ALA A 164 5.46 0.16 -6.64
N LEU A 165 5.27 0.97 -5.59
CA LEU A 165 4.62 0.56 -4.36
C LEU A 165 3.74 1.70 -3.83
N ALA A 166 2.53 1.38 -3.40
CA ALA A 166 1.66 2.35 -2.74
C ALA A 166 1.36 1.94 -1.29
N CYS A 167 1.35 2.93 -0.38
CA CYS A 167 0.97 2.73 1.02
C CYS A 167 0.31 3.96 1.61
N GLY A 168 -0.80 3.75 2.32
CA GLY A 168 -1.41 4.79 3.15
C GLY A 168 -1.02 4.68 4.61
N MET A 169 -1.30 5.72 5.40
CA MET A 169 -0.79 5.83 6.77
C MET A 169 -1.72 5.29 7.86
N TYR A 170 -3.05 5.29 7.63
CA TYR A 170 -4.03 5.14 8.72
C TYR A 170 -4.41 3.71 9.13
N LYS A 171 -3.69 2.69 8.63
CA LYS A 171 -3.90 1.30 9.05
C LYS A 171 -2.79 0.85 10.02
N TRP A 172 -1.88 0.01 9.56
CA TRP A 172 -0.83 -0.57 10.39
C TRP A 172 0.28 0.40 10.80
N LEU A 173 0.41 1.53 10.09
CA LEU A 173 1.31 2.62 10.47
C LEU A 173 0.70 3.60 11.49
N GLN A 174 -0.61 3.46 11.82
CA GLN A 174 -1.30 4.28 12.83
C GLN A 174 -1.23 5.79 12.59
N GLY A 175 -0.98 6.21 11.35
CA GLY A 175 -0.96 7.60 10.95
C GLY A 175 -2.35 8.15 10.60
N PRO A 176 -2.46 9.43 10.25
CA PRO A 176 -3.72 10.05 9.87
C PRO A 176 -4.17 9.68 8.47
N HIS A 177 -5.44 9.95 8.17
CA HIS A 177 -5.94 10.04 6.80
C HIS A 177 -5.35 11.26 6.08
N GLY A 178 -5.36 11.27 4.75
CA GLY A 178 -4.93 12.40 3.93
C GLY A 178 -3.43 12.43 3.62
N ALA A 179 -2.69 11.38 4.00
CA ALA A 179 -1.31 11.17 3.58
C ALA A 179 -1.11 9.71 3.16
N ALA A 180 -0.42 9.53 2.04
CA ALA A 180 0.02 8.25 1.51
C ALA A 180 1.33 8.47 0.73
N TYR A 181 2.03 7.40 0.43
CA TYR A 181 3.28 7.45 -0.32
C TYR A 181 3.21 6.51 -1.52
N LEU A 182 3.78 6.99 -2.62
CA LEU A 182 3.99 6.24 -3.85
C LEU A 182 5.49 6.13 -4.09
N TYR A 183 6.02 4.92 -4.05
CA TYR A 183 7.36 4.59 -4.52
C TYR A 183 7.31 4.30 -6.02
N THR A 184 8.31 4.77 -6.74
CA THR A 184 8.58 4.39 -8.13
C THR A 184 10.07 4.21 -8.33
N ARG A 185 10.47 3.04 -8.81
CA ARG A 185 11.87 2.70 -9.05
C ARG A 185 12.49 3.69 -10.03
N ARG A 186 13.67 4.19 -9.70
CA ARG A 186 14.33 5.28 -10.41
C ARG A 186 14.51 5.04 -11.91
N ASP A 187 14.92 3.84 -12.30
CA ASP A 187 15.14 3.47 -13.71
C ASP A 187 13.85 3.34 -14.52
N LYS A 188 12.69 3.29 -13.86
CA LYS A 188 11.37 3.24 -14.48
C LYS A 188 10.73 4.62 -14.66
N LEU A 189 11.21 5.64 -13.95
CA LEU A 189 10.62 6.99 -14.02
C LEU A 189 10.62 7.57 -15.45
N GLY A 190 11.65 7.29 -16.25
CA GLY A 190 11.73 7.75 -17.63
C GLY A 190 10.68 7.16 -18.57
N ASP A 191 10.14 6.00 -18.23
CA ASP A 191 9.13 5.28 -19.03
C ASP A 191 7.68 5.71 -18.68
N LEU A 192 7.53 6.51 -17.64
CA LEU A 192 6.23 6.98 -17.15
C LEU A 192 5.96 8.39 -17.65
N ASP A 193 4.79 8.57 -18.28
CA ASP A 193 4.33 9.84 -18.82
C ASP A 193 3.08 10.31 -18.04
N PRO A 194 3.24 11.13 -16.97
CA PRO A 194 2.14 11.46 -16.09
C PRO A 194 1.09 12.34 -16.78
N ASN A 195 -0.15 11.85 -16.82
CA ASN A 195 -1.33 12.62 -17.25
C ASN A 195 -1.92 13.51 -16.13
N TYR A 196 -1.33 13.44 -14.94
CA TYR A 196 -1.70 14.23 -13.78
C TYR A 196 -0.46 14.97 -13.31
N ILE A 197 -0.41 16.27 -13.60
CA ILE A 197 0.70 17.14 -13.25
C ILE A 197 0.17 18.39 -12.56
N GLY A 198 0.94 18.91 -11.64
CA GLY A 198 0.67 20.18 -10.99
C GLY A 198 1.97 20.83 -10.54
N TRP A 199 1.87 21.99 -9.93
CA TRP A 199 3.01 22.86 -9.66
C TRP A 199 4.10 22.25 -8.76
N HIS A 200 3.80 21.18 -8.01
CA HIS A 200 4.80 20.44 -7.26
C HIS A 200 5.43 19.28 -8.05
N GLY A 201 4.76 18.83 -9.10
CA GLY A 201 5.23 17.72 -9.94
C GLY A 201 6.11 18.14 -11.12
N VAL A 202 6.42 19.42 -11.27
CA VAL A 202 7.28 19.95 -12.34
C VAL A 202 8.74 20.05 -11.87
N LYS A 203 9.66 20.07 -12.83
CA LYS A 203 11.11 20.13 -12.62
C LYS A 203 11.53 21.29 -11.70
N ASP A 204 10.97 22.46 -11.93
CA ASP A 204 11.28 23.69 -11.18
C ASP A 204 10.30 23.95 -10.02
N SER A 205 9.72 22.91 -9.47
CA SER A 205 8.80 23.03 -8.33
C SER A 205 9.50 23.54 -7.07
N VAL A 206 8.74 24.18 -6.18
CA VAL A 206 9.21 24.66 -4.88
C VAL A 206 9.87 23.52 -4.07
N VAL A 207 9.31 22.31 -4.13
CA VAL A 207 9.86 21.13 -3.46
C VAL A 207 11.21 20.72 -4.05
N ASN A 208 11.33 20.69 -5.37
CA ASN A 208 12.59 20.33 -6.01
C ASN A 208 13.67 21.36 -5.73
N ARG A 209 13.34 22.65 -5.77
CA ARG A 209 14.26 23.72 -5.38
C ARG A 209 14.72 23.58 -3.94
N HIS A 210 13.81 23.34 -3.01
CA HIS A 210 14.15 23.08 -1.61
C HIS A 210 15.04 21.85 -1.44
N SER A 211 14.68 20.74 -2.06
CA SER A 211 15.45 19.49 -1.98
C SER A 211 16.88 19.61 -2.52
N HIS A 212 17.13 20.57 -3.41
CA HIS A 212 18.44 20.85 -4.00
C HIS A 212 19.11 22.11 -3.42
N ASN A 213 18.63 22.61 -2.29
CA ASN A 213 19.14 23.85 -1.64
C ASN A 213 19.12 25.09 -2.58
N GLN A 214 18.15 25.15 -3.48
CA GLN A 214 17.96 26.30 -4.34
C GLN A 214 16.99 27.31 -3.75
N ASP A 215 17.04 28.57 -4.21
CA ASP A 215 16.07 29.58 -3.82
C ASP A 215 14.66 29.16 -4.30
N MET A 216 13.77 28.97 -3.34
CA MET A 216 12.42 28.47 -3.60
C MET A 216 11.56 29.41 -4.42
N PHE A 217 11.71 30.73 -4.23
CA PHE A 217 10.83 31.76 -4.83
C PHE A 217 11.57 32.85 -5.60
N GLY A 218 12.91 32.88 -5.51
CA GLY A 218 13.74 33.92 -6.14
C GLY A 218 13.86 33.78 -7.66
N THR A 219 13.63 32.58 -8.22
CA THR A 219 13.66 32.35 -9.67
C THR A 219 12.23 32.19 -10.19
N PRO A 220 11.82 32.91 -11.25
CA PRO A 220 10.50 32.73 -11.87
C PRO A 220 10.23 31.29 -12.31
N PHE A 221 8.98 30.85 -12.20
CA PHE A 221 8.56 29.57 -12.79
C PHE A 221 8.53 29.66 -14.31
N ASN A 222 8.96 28.60 -14.99
CA ASN A 222 8.72 28.48 -16.43
C ASN A 222 7.24 28.13 -16.66
N LEU A 223 6.50 29.08 -17.23
CA LEU A 223 5.07 28.92 -17.52
C LEU A 223 4.81 28.49 -18.98
N GLU A 224 5.83 28.42 -19.80
CA GLU A 224 5.72 28.03 -21.22
C GLU A 224 5.87 26.53 -21.43
N GLU A 225 6.52 25.83 -20.48
CA GLU A 225 6.78 24.39 -20.55
C GLU A 225 6.38 23.69 -19.26
N ALA A 226 5.72 22.54 -19.35
CA ALA A 226 5.34 21.69 -18.23
C ALA A 226 6.24 20.45 -18.21
N GLU A 227 7.55 20.63 -17.94
CA GLU A 227 8.48 19.50 -17.80
C GLU A 227 8.25 18.78 -16.47
N PRO A 228 7.88 17.48 -16.46
CA PRO A 228 7.72 16.73 -15.23
C PRO A 228 9.03 16.64 -14.45
N ALA A 229 8.95 16.58 -13.12
CA ALA A 229 10.11 16.36 -12.28
C ALA A 229 10.84 15.07 -12.70
N ALA A 230 12.18 15.08 -12.59
CA ALA A 230 13.01 13.94 -12.97
C ALA A 230 12.89 12.75 -11.98
N ASP A 231 12.33 12.99 -10.81
CA ASP A 231 12.15 12.02 -9.73
C ASP A 231 10.65 11.73 -9.47
N ALA A 232 10.34 10.94 -8.43
CA ALA A 232 8.97 10.53 -8.13
C ALA A 232 8.07 11.71 -7.72
N THR A 233 8.60 12.88 -7.40
CA THR A 233 7.78 14.06 -7.11
C THR A 233 6.91 14.49 -8.28
N ARG A 234 7.18 14.00 -9.50
CA ARG A 234 6.29 14.16 -10.66
C ARG A 234 4.84 13.70 -10.42
N PHE A 235 4.63 12.85 -9.41
CA PHE A 235 3.30 12.40 -8.99
C PHE A 235 2.65 13.30 -7.93
N GLU A 236 3.33 14.34 -7.45
CA GLU A 236 2.82 15.30 -6.48
C GLU A 236 2.09 16.45 -7.19
N GLY A 237 0.83 16.24 -7.54
CA GLY A 237 0.08 17.15 -8.40
C GLY A 237 -0.37 18.46 -7.73
N GLY A 238 -0.36 18.58 -6.42
CA GLY A 238 -0.85 19.77 -5.70
C GLY A 238 -0.40 19.83 -4.25
N SER A 239 -0.84 20.89 -3.54
CA SER A 239 -0.48 21.12 -2.16
C SER A 239 -0.90 19.95 -1.26
N TRP A 240 -0.04 19.57 -0.34
CA TRP A 240 -0.28 18.48 0.60
C TRP A 240 -1.19 18.92 1.74
N GLY A 241 -1.91 17.97 2.32
CA GLY A 241 -2.53 18.16 3.62
C GLY A 241 -1.46 18.20 4.70
N VAL A 242 -0.83 19.36 4.95
CA VAL A 242 0.35 19.51 5.82
C VAL A 242 0.13 18.87 7.19
N ILE A 243 -1.04 19.08 7.81
CA ILE A 243 -1.39 18.44 9.11
C ILE A 243 -1.31 16.90 9.01
N SER A 244 -1.80 16.33 7.90
CA SER A 244 -1.73 14.89 7.68
C SER A 244 -0.29 14.41 7.50
N VAL A 245 0.56 15.19 6.83
CA VAL A 245 1.97 14.85 6.63
C VAL A 245 2.76 14.96 7.94
N VAL A 246 2.47 15.96 8.79
CA VAL A 246 3.04 16.07 10.14
C VAL A 246 2.73 14.82 10.97
N GLY A 247 1.45 14.40 10.96
CA GLY A 247 1.04 13.16 11.64
C GLY A 247 1.66 11.89 11.02
N ALA A 248 1.78 11.84 9.69
CA ALA A 248 2.44 10.74 8.99
C ALA A 248 3.93 10.65 9.35
N LYS A 249 4.65 11.80 9.40
CA LYS A 249 6.04 11.85 9.87
C LYS A 249 6.19 11.26 11.27
N ALA A 250 5.36 11.70 12.22
CA ALA A 250 5.39 11.20 13.60
C ALA A 250 5.10 9.69 13.66
N ALA A 251 4.15 9.19 12.86
CA ALA A 251 3.83 7.77 12.78
C ALA A 251 4.99 6.94 12.20
N LEU A 252 5.69 7.45 11.17
CA LEU A 252 6.87 6.80 10.60
C LEU A 252 8.05 6.80 11.58
N GLU A 253 8.29 7.90 12.29
CA GLU A 253 9.31 7.97 13.35
C GLU A 253 9.01 6.97 14.47
N TRP A 254 7.75 6.80 14.83
CA TRP A 254 7.33 5.80 15.80
C TRP A 254 7.53 4.37 15.26
N ALA A 255 7.12 4.13 14.00
CA ALA A 255 7.25 2.82 13.38
C ALA A 255 8.71 2.36 13.21
N LEU A 256 9.64 3.30 13.03
CA LEU A 256 11.08 3.04 12.88
C LEU A 256 11.83 2.80 14.20
N LYS A 257 11.17 2.91 15.37
CA LYS A 257 11.80 2.61 16.66
C LYS A 257 12.04 1.13 16.89
N ASP A 258 11.20 0.28 16.29
CA ASP A 258 11.28 -1.16 16.42
C ASP A 258 11.62 -1.80 15.07
N ASP A 259 12.21 -3.00 15.11
CA ASP A 259 12.41 -3.81 13.91
C ASP A 259 11.06 -4.34 13.39
N GLN A 260 10.84 -4.23 12.08
CA GLN A 260 9.60 -4.72 11.45
C GLN A 260 9.49 -6.25 11.54
N ALA A 261 10.61 -6.97 11.52
CA ALA A 261 10.60 -8.43 11.66
C ALA A 261 10.15 -8.84 13.06
N ASP A 262 10.59 -8.14 14.11
CA ASP A 262 10.17 -8.41 15.49
C ASP A 262 8.67 -8.15 15.67
N ARG A 263 8.16 -7.06 15.12
CA ARG A 263 6.71 -6.77 15.09
C ARG A 263 5.93 -7.87 14.39
N TYR A 264 6.44 -8.34 13.26
CA TYR A 264 5.80 -9.41 12.50
C TYR A 264 5.80 -10.73 13.29
N HIS A 265 6.92 -11.13 13.89
CA HIS A 265 7.01 -12.33 14.73
C HIS A 265 6.00 -12.28 15.89
N HIS A 266 5.87 -11.13 16.55
CA HIS A 266 4.87 -10.94 17.60
C HIS A 266 3.45 -11.13 17.08
N VAL A 267 3.11 -10.49 15.95
CA VAL A 267 1.76 -10.59 15.34
C VAL A 267 1.45 -12.02 14.92
N ILE A 268 2.42 -12.74 14.36
CA ILE A 268 2.24 -14.15 14.02
C ILE A 268 1.98 -15.00 15.28
N LYS A 269 2.73 -14.77 16.36
CA LYS A 269 2.51 -15.45 17.64
C LYS A 269 1.09 -15.23 18.18
N VAL A 270 0.63 -13.98 18.20
CA VAL A 270 -0.74 -13.63 18.65
C VAL A 270 -1.80 -14.25 17.74
N THR A 271 -1.58 -14.23 16.43
CA THR A 271 -2.53 -14.84 15.47
C THR A 271 -2.48 -16.37 15.44
N ASP A 272 -1.35 -17.02 15.76
CA ASP A 272 -1.27 -18.47 15.98
C ASP A 272 -2.15 -18.88 17.16
N HIS A 273 -2.05 -18.15 18.28
CA HIS A 273 -2.91 -18.36 19.44
C HIS A 273 -4.41 -18.25 19.10
N LEU A 274 -4.77 -17.22 18.28
CA LEU A 274 -6.15 -17.08 17.78
C LEU A 274 -6.58 -18.25 16.89
N VAL A 275 -5.74 -18.65 15.92
CA VAL A 275 -6.00 -19.76 15.00
C VAL A 275 -6.24 -21.06 15.79
N ASP A 276 -5.40 -21.37 16.76
CA ASP A 276 -5.53 -22.57 17.58
C ASP A 276 -6.79 -22.53 18.47
N GLY A 277 -7.13 -21.37 19.00
CA GLY A 277 -8.37 -21.17 19.75
C GLY A 277 -9.61 -21.37 18.89
N LEU A 278 -9.64 -20.83 17.66
CA LEU A 278 -10.72 -21.00 16.70
C LEU A 278 -10.88 -22.47 16.29
N LYS A 279 -9.76 -23.19 16.04
CA LYS A 279 -9.78 -24.64 15.74
C LYS A 279 -10.38 -25.45 16.90
N ARG A 280 -9.99 -25.17 18.16
CA ARG A 280 -10.58 -25.83 19.34
C ARG A 280 -12.09 -25.60 19.46
N LYS A 281 -12.58 -24.46 18.96
CA LYS A 281 -14.03 -24.14 18.89
C LYS A 281 -14.72 -24.70 17.63
N GLY A 282 -14.02 -25.43 16.77
CA GLY A 282 -14.58 -26.00 15.52
C GLY A 282 -14.93 -24.95 14.46
N ARG A 283 -14.31 -23.77 14.50
CA ARG A 283 -14.56 -22.71 13.51
C ARG A 283 -13.80 -22.97 12.21
N THR A 284 -14.46 -22.82 11.08
CA THR A 284 -13.82 -22.82 9.74
C THR A 284 -13.01 -21.55 9.54
N ILE A 285 -11.71 -21.66 9.33
CA ILE A 285 -10.82 -20.52 9.11
C ILE A 285 -10.61 -20.35 7.61
N LEU A 286 -10.86 -19.10 7.10
CA LEU A 286 -10.74 -18.75 5.69
C LEU A 286 -9.38 -18.14 5.35
N THR A 287 -8.61 -17.77 6.36
CA THR A 287 -7.21 -17.30 6.21
C THR A 287 -6.29 -18.51 6.01
N PRO A 288 -5.27 -18.42 5.14
CA PRO A 288 -4.27 -19.48 5.02
C PRO A 288 -3.63 -19.82 6.37
N LEU A 289 -3.55 -21.11 6.72
CA LEU A 289 -3.03 -21.54 8.02
C LEU A 289 -1.51 -21.49 8.12
N ASN A 290 -0.81 -21.56 6.98
CA ASN A 290 0.65 -21.42 6.95
C ASN A 290 1.03 -19.98 7.33
N SER A 291 1.84 -19.79 8.37
CA SER A 291 2.30 -18.49 8.85
C SER A 291 3.05 -17.68 7.79
N ASP A 292 3.77 -18.37 6.88
CA ASP A 292 4.48 -17.70 5.77
C ASP A 292 3.53 -17.12 4.71
N ARG A 293 2.27 -17.54 4.72
CA ARG A 293 1.26 -17.13 3.75
C ARG A 293 0.12 -16.30 4.36
N ARG A 294 0.29 -15.79 5.58
CA ARG A 294 -0.71 -14.95 6.23
C ARG A 294 -0.13 -13.69 6.88
N SER A 295 -0.98 -12.70 7.03
CA SER A 295 -0.71 -11.44 7.74
C SER A 295 -1.30 -11.47 9.16
N GLY A 296 -1.39 -10.31 9.81
CA GLY A 296 -2.09 -10.14 11.10
C GLY A 296 -3.63 -10.20 10.98
N ILE A 297 -4.18 -10.51 9.80
CA ILE A 297 -5.62 -10.61 9.57
C ILE A 297 -6.03 -12.08 9.58
N ILE A 298 -6.99 -12.43 10.45
CA ILE A 298 -7.59 -13.76 10.52
C ILE A 298 -9.10 -13.61 10.24
N VAL A 299 -9.58 -14.43 9.31
CA VAL A 299 -11.00 -14.50 8.93
C VAL A 299 -11.52 -15.90 9.16
N PHE A 300 -12.67 -16.01 9.81
CA PHE A 300 -13.32 -17.29 10.06
C PHE A 300 -14.83 -17.19 9.80
N GLU A 301 -15.43 -18.31 9.39
CA GLU A 301 -16.86 -18.38 9.15
C GLU A 301 -17.66 -18.19 10.44
N ASP A 302 -18.77 -17.47 10.31
CA ASP A 302 -19.71 -17.25 11.38
C ASP A 302 -21.14 -17.34 10.84
N PRO A 303 -22.04 -18.11 11.47
CA PRO A 303 -23.42 -18.25 11.01
C PRO A 303 -24.25 -16.98 11.19
N ASP A 304 -23.90 -16.12 12.16
CA ASP A 304 -24.53 -14.83 12.43
C ASP A 304 -23.47 -13.73 12.64
N PRO A 305 -22.79 -13.26 11.58
CA PRO A 305 -21.71 -12.28 11.73
C PRO A 305 -22.19 -10.94 12.33
N ALA A 306 -23.44 -10.57 12.11
CA ALA A 306 -24.01 -9.33 12.64
C ALA A 306 -24.26 -9.44 14.15
N GLY A 307 -24.84 -10.53 14.62
CA GLY A 307 -25.05 -10.81 16.04
C GLY A 307 -23.72 -10.95 16.78
N THR A 308 -22.77 -11.72 16.22
CA THR A 308 -21.41 -11.87 16.77
C THR A 308 -20.70 -10.53 16.87
N PHE A 309 -20.75 -9.70 15.82
CA PHE A 309 -20.17 -8.35 15.84
C PHE A 309 -20.75 -7.48 16.95
N ASN A 310 -22.09 -7.46 17.09
CA ASN A 310 -22.78 -6.67 18.12
C ASN A 310 -22.44 -7.16 19.54
N LYS A 311 -22.40 -8.49 19.74
CA LYS A 311 -22.00 -9.11 21.01
C LYS A 311 -20.57 -8.71 21.40
N LEU A 312 -19.61 -8.85 20.48
CA LEU A 312 -18.22 -8.48 20.72
C LEU A 312 -18.05 -6.99 21.00
N LYS A 313 -18.76 -6.13 20.23
CA LYS A 313 -18.76 -4.69 20.44
C LYS A 313 -19.28 -4.30 21.83
N SER A 314 -20.31 -4.97 22.34
CA SER A 314 -20.82 -4.74 23.72
C SER A 314 -19.83 -5.10 24.82
N LEU A 315 -18.85 -5.96 24.50
CA LEU A 315 -17.73 -6.35 25.35
C LEU A 315 -16.45 -5.54 25.11
N ASN A 316 -16.54 -4.44 24.35
CA ASN A 316 -15.41 -3.60 23.93
C ASN A 316 -14.36 -4.36 23.09
N ILE A 317 -14.77 -5.37 22.34
CA ILE A 317 -13.93 -6.13 21.41
C ILE A 317 -14.28 -5.66 19.98
N THR A 318 -13.34 -4.99 19.33
CA THR A 318 -13.53 -4.46 17.97
C THR A 318 -13.06 -5.47 16.93
N VAL A 319 -13.99 -5.89 16.07
CA VAL A 319 -13.74 -6.77 14.91
C VAL A 319 -14.43 -6.19 13.68
N ALA A 320 -14.34 -6.85 12.54
CA ALA A 320 -15.11 -6.47 11.36
C ALA A 320 -16.02 -7.62 10.92
N SER A 321 -17.32 -7.32 10.76
CA SER A 321 -18.28 -8.24 10.13
C SER A 321 -18.06 -8.29 8.61
N ARG A 322 -18.16 -9.47 8.04
CA ARG A 322 -18.12 -9.76 6.60
C ARG A 322 -19.31 -10.64 6.22
N VAL A 323 -19.50 -10.83 4.92
CA VAL A 323 -20.53 -11.79 4.46
C VAL A 323 -20.15 -13.19 4.98
N LYS A 324 -21.00 -13.76 5.85
CA LYS A 324 -20.81 -15.09 6.50
C LYS A 324 -19.51 -15.27 7.30
N ALA A 325 -18.85 -14.18 7.70
CA ALA A 325 -17.57 -14.28 8.40
C ALA A 325 -17.29 -13.12 9.35
N ILE A 326 -16.41 -13.35 10.31
CA ILE A 326 -15.79 -12.33 11.16
C ILE A 326 -14.33 -12.19 10.76
N ARG A 327 -13.86 -10.95 10.63
CA ARG A 327 -12.46 -10.61 10.42
C ARG A 327 -11.88 -9.98 11.68
N VAL A 328 -10.83 -10.58 12.18
CA VAL A 328 -9.98 -10.08 13.27
C VAL A 328 -8.69 -9.56 12.67
N SER A 329 -8.18 -8.43 13.17
CA SER A 329 -6.92 -7.83 12.73
C SER A 329 -6.07 -7.57 13.97
N ALA A 330 -5.13 -8.47 14.28
CA ALA A 330 -4.22 -8.33 15.39
C ALA A 330 -3.02 -7.46 14.99
N HIS A 331 -2.86 -6.35 15.71
CA HIS A 331 -1.76 -5.43 15.53
C HIS A 331 -0.59 -5.78 16.47
N TYR A 332 0.59 -5.19 16.30
CA TYR A 332 1.76 -5.45 17.14
C TYR A 332 1.57 -5.10 18.63
N TYR A 333 0.56 -4.33 18.98
CA TYR A 333 0.24 -4.00 20.37
C TYR A 333 -0.80 -4.93 21.01
N ASN A 334 -1.41 -5.84 20.24
CA ASN A 334 -2.36 -6.80 20.79
C ASN A 334 -1.64 -7.95 21.48
N THR A 335 -2.32 -8.57 22.46
CA THR A 335 -1.78 -9.63 23.31
C THR A 335 -2.57 -10.93 23.20
N GLU A 336 -1.99 -12.05 23.67
CA GLU A 336 -2.68 -13.35 23.75
C GLU A 336 -3.87 -13.28 24.72
N GLU A 337 -3.77 -12.51 25.82
CA GLU A 337 -4.88 -12.31 26.76
C GLU A 337 -6.08 -11.60 26.13
N GLU A 338 -5.85 -10.67 25.20
CA GLU A 338 -6.93 -10.05 24.43
C GLU A 338 -7.58 -11.04 23.47
N VAL A 339 -6.78 -11.92 22.88
CA VAL A 339 -7.29 -13.04 22.06
C VAL A 339 -8.10 -14.01 22.90
N ASP A 340 -7.68 -14.33 24.13
CA ASP A 340 -8.44 -15.20 25.05
C ASP A 340 -9.80 -14.60 25.40
N LYS A 341 -9.88 -13.27 25.61
CA LYS A 341 -11.16 -12.57 25.81
C LYS A 341 -12.08 -12.69 24.60
N LEU A 342 -11.53 -12.50 23.39
CA LEU A 342 -12.27 -12.71 22.14
C LEU A 342 -12.77 -14.15 22.04
N LEU A 343 -11.89 -15.14 22.25
CA LEU A 343 -12.24 -16.55 22.17
C LEU A 343 -13.32 -16.94 23.21
N ALA A 344 -13.23 -16.42 24.43
CA ALA A 344 -14.26 -16.67 25.46
C ALA A 344 -15.62 -16.08 25.08
N ALA A 345 -15.63 -15.02 24.28
CA ALA A 345 -16.86 -14.36 23.83
C ALA A 345 -17.48 -14.99 22.57
N LEU A 346 -16.77 -15.83 21.81
CA LEU A 346 -17.26 -16.57 20.65
C LEU A 346 -17.98 -17.87 21.09
#